data_5dda8b9587af80f3d68d005319d3d794
#
_entry.id   5dda8b9587af80f3d68d005319d3d794
#
_cell.length_a   1.000
_cell.length_b   1.000
_cell.length_c   1.000
_cell.angle_alpha   90.00
_cell.angle_beta   90.00
_cell.angle_gamma   90.00
#
_symmetry.space_group_name_H-M   'P 1'
#
loop_
_entity.id
_entity.type
_entity.pdbx_description
1 polymer ?
#
loop_
_entity_poly.entity_id
_entity_poly.type
_entity_poly.pdbx_seq_one_letter_code
_entity_poly.pdbx_strand_id
1 'polypeptide(L)'
;FKSHSGLSLTWKIEMDALSDAEWVAVSKMIMERTPPFREAVGIPRGGVKLGDLLNEHATGNEEDPICIVDDVLTTGNSMEYFLTQYQRNRRPFTAIGWVVFARGQCPDWVKALFQMPI
;
A
#
# COMPACT_ATOMS: atom_id res chain seq x y z
N PHE A 1 -17.96 -17.10 -3.44
CA PHE A 1 -16.94 -17.61 -2.53
C PHE A 1 -16.30 -16.51 -1.69
N LYS A 2 -16.18 -16.79 -0.45
CA LYS A 2 -15.53 -15.87 0.47
C LYS A 2 -14.52 -16.59 1.31
N SER A 3 -13.36 -15.95 1.51
CA SER A 3 -12.39 -16.47 2.44
C SER A 3 -12.83 -16.14 3.85
N HIS A 4 -12.23 -16.80 4.82
CA HIS A 4 -12.54 -16.59 6.22
C HIS A 4 -12.11 -15.22 6.72
N SER A 5 -11.19 -14.60 6.03
CA SER A 5 -10.73 -13.27 6.40
C SER A 5 -11.64 -12.17 5.85
N GLY A 6 -12.68 -12.54 5.13
CA GLY A 6 -13.54 -11.58 4.47
C GLY A 6 -13.07 -11.20 3.08
N LEU A 7 -11.90 -11.69 2.68
CA LEU A 7 -11.38 -11.47 1.35
C LEU A 7 -11.57 -12.75 0.55
N SER A 8 -12.19 -12.66 -0.60
CA SER A 8 -12.45 -13.82 -1.44
C SER A 8 -11.35 -14.01 -2.47
N LEU A 9 -11.39 -15.13 -3.16
CA LEU A 9 -10.44 -15.37 -4.24
C LEU A 9 -10.69 -14.49 -5.45
N THR A 10 -11.86 -13.85 -5.51
CA THR A 10 -12.16 -12.89 -6.55
C THR A 10 -11.84 -11.47 -6.12
N TRP A 11 -11.27 -11.32 -4.96
CA TRP A 11 -11.09 -10.04 -4.31
C TRP A 11 -10.33 -9.02 -5.17
N LYS A 12 -9.43 -9.47 -6.01
CA LYS A 12 -8.69 -8.54 -6.85
C LYS A 12 -9.59 -7.77 -7.81
N ILE A 13 -10.73 -8.36 -8.14
CA ILE A 13 -11.72 -7.71 -8.98
C ILE A 13 -12.63 -6.84 -8.15
N GLU A 14 -12.73 -7.17 -6.87
CA GLU A 14 -13.67 -6.55 -5.96
C GLU A 14 -13.03 -5.63 -4.94
N MET A 15 -11.76 -5.26 -5.14
CA MET A 15 -11.10 -4.36 -4.21
C MET A 15 -11.87 -3.07 -4.01
N ASP A 16 -12.50 -2.56 -5.07
CA ASP A 16 -13.29 -1.35 -4.96
C ASP A 16 -14.56 -1.54 -4.16
N ALA A 17 -14.95 -2.80 -3.92
CA ALA A 17 -16.16 -3.10 -3.18
C ALA A 17 -15.92 -3.35 -1.70
N LEU A 18 -14.69 -3.19 -1.22
CA LEU A 18 -14.40 -3.34 0.20
C LEU A 18 -15.14 -2.26 0.98
N SER A 19 -15.73 -2.66 2.10
CA SER A 19 -16.39 -1.72 2.97
C SER A 19 -15.37 -0.87 3.70
N ASP A 20 -15.82 0.23 4.29
CA ASP A 20 -14.94 1.07 5.09
C ASP A 20 -14.34 0.29 6.24
N ALA A 21 -15.12 -0.58 6.88
CA ALA A 21 -14.61 -1.39 7.99
C ALA A 21 -13.50 -2.34 7.51
N GLU A 22 -13.65 -2.89 6.32
CA GLU A 22 -12.63 -3.78 5.75
C GLU A 22 -11.36 -3.01 5.42
N TRP A 23 -11.48 -1.80 4.89
CA TRP A 23 -10.32 -0.96 4.63
C TRP A 23 -9.59 -0.60 5.92
N VAL A 24 -10.34 -0.30 6.98
CA VAL A 24 -9.75 -0.02 8.28
C VAL A 24 -9.00 -1.24 8.80
N ALA A 25 -9.57 -2.44 8.64
CA ALA A 25 -8.91 -3.67 9.05
C ALA A 25 -7.60 -3.88 8.28
N VAL A 26 -7.62 -3.63 6.97
CA VAL A 26 -6.41 -3.73 6.15
C VAL A 26 -5.33 -2.77 6.65
N SER A 27 -5.71 -1.52 6.92
CA SER A 27 -4.75 -0.54 7.42
C SER A 27 -4.12 -0.98 8.74
N LYS A 28 -4.91 -1.56 9.63
CA LYS A 28 -4.39 -2.06 10.91
C LYS A 28 -3.41 -3.20 10.72
N MET A 29 -3.69 -4.10 9.78
CA MET A 29 -2.79 -5.20 9.49
C MET A 29 -1.44 -4.69 8.97
N ILE A 30 -1.46 -3.66 8.14
CA ILE A 30 -0.24 -3.03 7.66
C ILE A 30 0.50 -2.38 8.82
N MET A 31 -0.22 -1.64 9.68
CA MET A 31 0.40 -0.95 10.79
C MET A 31 1.10 -1.89 11.76
N GLU A 32 0.66 -3.13 11.86
CA GLU A 32 1.31 -4.13 12.71
C GLU A 32 2.65 -4.60 12.18
N ARG A 33 2.94 -4.32 10.90
CA ARG A 33 4.12 -4.86 10.23
C ARG A 33 5.06 -3.80 9.71
N THR A 34 4.58 -2.58 9.56
CA THR A 34 5.39 -1.54 8.93
C THR A 34 6.30 -0.83 9.93
N PRO A 35 7.49 -0.42 9.49
CA PRO A 35 8.25 0.52 10.29
C PRO A 35 7.54 1.88 10.31
N PRO A 36 7.92 2.76 11.22
CA PRO A 36 7.36 4.12 11.25
C PRO A 36 7.60 4.82 9.91
N PHE A 37 6.66 5.66 9.52
CA PHE A 37 6.79 6.41 8.27
C PHE A 37 6.36 7.87 8.48
N ARG A 38 6.97 8.74 7.70
CA ARG A 38 6.73 10.17 7.81
C ARG A 38 5.34 10.55 7.34
N GLU A 39 4.93 10.02 6.19
CA GLU A 39 3.60 10.19 5.64
C GLU A 39 3.28 9.02 4.73
N ALA A 40 2.02 8.80 4.48
CA ALA A 40 1.57 7.77 3.55
C ALA A 40 0.91 8.44 2.35
N VAL A 41 1.24 7.96 1.15
CA VAL A 41 0.74 8.50 -0.09
C VAL A 41 0.15 7.36 -0.90
N GLY A 42 -1.12 7.47 -1.23
CA GLY A 42 -1.79 6.45 -2.03
C GLY A 42 -1.71 6.74 -3.51
N ILE A 43 -1.41 5.72 -4.30
CA ILE A 43 -1.39 5.85 -5.74
C ILE A 43 -2.84 5.96 -6.23
N PRO A 44 -3.18 7.00 -6.97
CA PRO A 44 -4.53 7.11 -7.51
C PRO A 44 -4.80 6.00 -8.52
N ARG A 45 -6.00 5.44 -8.52
CA ARG A 45 -7.05 5.81 -7.59
C ARG A 45 -7.18 4.80 -6.46
N GLY A 46 -6.81 3.55 -6.73
CA GLY A 46 -7.06 2.44 -5.81
C GLY A 46 -6.36 2.55 -4.47
N GLY A 47 -5.23 3.27 -4.41
CA GLY A 47 -4.46 3.38 -3.18
C GLY A 47 -4.82 4.56 -2.30
N VAL A 48 -5.67 5.47 -2.78
CA VAL A 48 -5.90 6.74 -2.07
C VAL A 48 -6.55 6.51 -0.71
N LYS A 49 -7.56 5.68 -0.66
CA LYS A 49 -8.27 5.43 0.61
C LYS A 49 -7.34 4.82 1.65
N LEU A 50 -6.54 3.85 1.22
CA LEU A 50 -5.58 3.23 2.12
C LEU A 50 -4.52 4.24 2.58
N GLY A 51 -4.05 5.05 1.65
CA GLY A 51 -3.08 6.10 1.99
C GLY A 51 -3.63 7.05 3.04
N ASP A 52 -4.88 7.46 2.89
CA ASP A 52 -5.51 8.36 3.85
C ASP A 52 -5.63 7.72 5.23
N LEU A 53 -6.01 6.45 5.27
CA LEU A 53 -6.14 5.73 6.56
C LEU A 53 -4.79 5.56 7.23
N LEU A 54 -3.77 5.18 6.48
CA LEU A 54 -2.43 5.01 7.05
C LEU A 54 -1.84 6.35 7.49
N ASN A 55 -2.19 7.41 6.79
CA ASN A 55 -1.63 8.72 7.11
C ASN A 55 -2.06 9.22 8.49
N GLU A 56 -3.14 8.67 9.04
CA GLU A 56 -3.53 8.98 10.42
C GLU A 56 -2.48 8.52 11.43
N HIS A 57 -1.60 7.60 11.03
CA HIS A 57 -0.55 7.07 11.89
C HIS A 57 0.84 7.56 11.52
N ALA A 58 0.91 8.52 10.61
CA ALA A 58 2.18 9.06 10.16
C ALA A 58 2.86 9.80 11.29
N THR A 59 4.19 9.69 11.34
CA THR A 59 4.96 10.34 12.41
C THR A 59 5.24 11.81 12.13
N GLY A 60 5.25 12.20 10.87
CA GLY A 60 5.64 13.55 10.48
C GLY A 60 7.13 13.82 10.63
N ASN A 61 7.90 12.80 10.99
CA ASN A 61 9.33 12.93 11.22
C ASN A 61 10.09 12.85 9.91
N GLU A 62 10.87 13.87 9.59
CA GLU A 62 11.61 13.91 8.34
C GLU A 62 12.64 12.79 8.19
N GLU A 63 13.04 12.17 9.29
CA GLU A 63 13.97 11.05 9.23
C GLU A 63 13.30 9.74 8.88
N ASP A 64 11.98 9.68 8.99
CA ASP A 64 11.26 8.47 8.66
C ASP A 64 10.95 8.41 7.16
N PRO A 65 10.82 7.20 6.60
CA PRO A 65 10.55 7.05 5.18
C PRO A 65 9.14 7.49 4.79
N ILE A 66 8.97 7.77 3.53
CA ILE A 66 7.65 8.00 2.95
C ILE A 66 7.09 6.65 2.51
N CYS A 67 5.85 6.39 2.89
CA CYS A 67 5.17 5.13 2.60
C CYS A 67 4.25 5.32 1.39
N ILE A 68 4.56 4.64 0.29
CA ILE A 68 3.74 4.69 -0.91
C ILE A 68 2.90 3.43 -0.96
N VAL A 69 1.60 3.59 -1.13
CA VAL A 69 0.69 2.45 -1.07
C VAL A 69 -0.22 2.37 -2.28
N ASP A 70 -0.58 1.14 -2.61
CA ASP A 70 -1.55 0.87 -3.66
C ASP A 70 -2.37 -0.36 -3.24
N ASP A 71 -3.47 -0.60 -3.94
CA ASP A 71 -4.30 -1.75 -3.62
C ASP A 71 -3.73 -3.03 -4.21
N VAL A 72 -3.38 -3.04 -5.48
CA VAL A 72 -2.93 -4.25 -6.18
C VAL A 72 -1.65 -3.96 -6.96
N LEU A 73 -0.71 -4.90 -6.87
CA LEU A 73 0.51 -4.86 -7.67
C LEU A 73 0.47 -6.01 -8.66
N THR A 74 0.70 -5.71 -9.93
CA THR A 74 0.83 -6.74 -10.97
C THR A 74 2.27 -6.90 -11.41
N THR A 75 2.89 -5.84 -11.91
CA THR A 75 4.27 -5.89 -12.38
C THR A 75 5.22 -5.05 -11.53
N GLY A 76 4.67 -4.19 -10.67
CA GLY A 76 5.48 -3.25 -9.91
C GLY A 76 5.79 -1.96 -10.65
N ASN A 77 5.49 -1.90 -11.94
CA ASN A 77 5.82 -0.71 -12.74
C ASN A 77 5.09 0.53 -12.25
N SER A 78 3.84 0.39 -11.82
CA SER A 78 3.08 1.53 -11.31
C SER A 78 3.71 2.11 -10.06
N MET A 79 4.19 1.24 -9.15
CA MET A 79 4.85 1.68 -7.93
C MET A 79 6.16 2.40 -8.25
N GLU A 80 6.97 1.82 -9.14
CA GLU A 80 8.24 2.42 -9.52
C GLU A 80 8.03 3.75 -10.23
N TYR A 81 7.06 3.81 -11.14
CA TYR A 81 6.78 5.03 -11.86
C TYR A 81 6.31 6.13 -10.88
N PHE A 82 5.41 5.77 -9.99
CA PHE A 82 4.89 6.74 -9.02
C PHE A 82 6.02 7.28 -8.13
N LEU A 83 6.89 6.39 -7.65
CA LEU A 83 8.02 6.81 -6.83
C LEU A 83 8.90 7.79 -7.59
N THR A 84 9.23 7.48 -8.85
CA THR A 84 10.04 8.36 -9.67
C THR A 84 9.41 9.73 -9.80
N GLN A 85 8.11 9.79 -10.08
CA GLN A 85 7.41 11.05 -10.21
C GLN A 85 7.35 11.80 -8.88
N TYR A 86 7.13 11.08 -7.79
CA TYR A 86 6.98 11.68 -6.48
C TYR A 86 8.29 12.28 -5.98
N GLN A 87 9.43 11.71 -6.39
CA GLN A 87 10.74 12.20 -6.00
C GLN A 87 11.15 13.49 -6.72
N ARG A 88 10.50 13.79 -7.83
CA ARG A 88 10.84 14.99 -8.59
C ARG A 88 10.60 16.24 -7.75
N ASN A 89 11.55 17.15 -7.81
CA ASN A 89 11.46 18.44 -7.12
C ASN A 89 11.31 18.31 -5.61
N ARG A 90 11.70 17.17 -5.04
CA ARG A 90 11.70 16.96 -3.61
C ARG A 90 13.10 16.66 -3.14
N ARG A 91 13.35 16.93 -1.87
CA ARG A 91 14.59 16.49 -1.25
C ARG A 91 14.62 14.98 -1.24
N PRO A 92 15.82 14.38 -1.36
CA PRO A 92 15.92 12.93 -1.30
C PRO A 92 15.29 12.39 -0.01
N PHE A 93 14.62 11.25 -0.14
CA PHE A 93 13.99 10.59 0.99
C PHE A 93 14.06 9.09 0.80
N THR A 94 13.91 8.35 1.89
CA THR A 94 13.79 6.91 1.83
C THR A 94 12.32 6.56 1.59
N ALA A 95 12.08 5.60 0.73
CA ALA A 95 10.72 5.16 0.45
C ALA A 95 10.51 3.72 0.90
N ILE A 96 9.34 3.46 1.45
CA ILE A 96 8.84 2.11 1.67
C ILE A 96 7.51 2.02 0.96
N GLY A 97 7.11 0.82 0.59
CA GLY A 97 5.85 0.63 -0.11
C GLY A 97 5.06 -0.51 0.47
N TRP A 98 3.75 -0.39 0.39
CA TRP A 98 2.82 -1.45 0.74
C TRP A 98 1.76 -1.58 -0.33
N VAL A 99 1.44 -2.82 -0.66
CA VAL A 99 0.26 -3.10 -1.47
C VAL A 99 -0.57 -4.12 -0.71
N VAL A 100 -1.86 -4.07 -0.91
CA VAL A 100 -2.73 -5.04 -0.23
C VAL A 100 -2.50 -6.41 -0.82
N PHE A 101 -2.45 -6.49 -2.14
CA PHE A 101 -2.31 -7.77 -2.80
C PHE A 101 -1.33 -7.68 -3.96
N ALA A 102 -0.38 -8.59 -3.99
CA ALA A 102 0.57 -8.68 -5.09
C ALA A 102 0.31 -9.94 -5.91
N ARG A 103 0.12 -9.75 -7.21
CA ARG A 103 -0.04 -10.84 -8.17
C ARG A 103 1.31 -11.20 -8.79
N GLY A 104 2.30 -10.36 -8.62
CA GLY A 104 3.62 -10.56 -9.14
C GLY A 104 4.65 -10.27 -8.07
N GLN A 105 5.92 -10.31 -8.47
CA GLN A 105 7.00 -10.04 -7.54
C GLN A 105 7.08 -8.56 -7.23
N CYS A 106 7.19 -8.25 -5.95
CA CYS A 106 7.32 -6.86 -5.51
C CYS A 106 8.74 -6.36 -5.69
N PRO A 107 8.92 -5.08 -6.02
CA PRO A 107 10.24 -4.45 -5.89
C PRO A 107 10.75 -4.57 -4.45
N ASP A 108 12.05 -4.45 -4.28
CA ASP A 108 12.68 -4.64 -2.97
C ASP A 108 12.13 -3.74 -1.88
N TRP A 109 11.69 -2.55 -2.24
CA TRP A 109 11.20 -1.57 -1.27
C TRP A 109 9.70 -1.70 -0.97
N VAL A 110 9.01 -2.65 -1.63
CA VAL A 110 7.56 -2.83 -1.52
C VAL A 110 7.26 -4.17 -0.87
N LYS A 111 6.33 -4.16 0.08
CA LYS A 111 5.83 -5.37 0.70
C LYS A 111 4.36 -5.53 0.38
N ALA A 112 3.92 -6.78 0.32
CA ALA A 112 2.52 -7.09 0.09
C ALA A 112 1.93 -7.68 1.36
N LEU A 113 0.70 -7.27 1.66
CA LEU A 113 -0.02 -7.88 2.77
C LEU A 113 -0.40 -9.31 2.41
N PHE A 114 -0.82 -9.51 1.16
CA PHE A 114 -1.13 -10.83 0.63
C PHE A 114 -0.38 -11.02 -0.68
N GLN A 115 0.45 -12.06 -0.72
CA GLN A 115 1.25 -12.36 -1.89
C GLN A 115 0.71 -13.61 -2.58
N MET A 116 0.35 -13.48 -3.86
CA MET A 116 -0.05 -14.63 -4.65
C MET A 116 1.21 -15.45 -4.99
N PRO A 117 1.14 -16.78 -4.98
CA PRO A 117 2.27 -17.60 -5.41
C PRO A 117 2.67 -17.25 -6.85
N ILE A 118 3.96 -17.22 -7.09
CA ILE A 118 4.51 -16.87 -8.40
C ILE A 118 5.05 -18.09 -9.08
#